data_5ac518b744fae52345f151382a00a7ae
#
_entry.id   5ac518b744fae52345f151382a00a7ae
#
_cell.length_a   1.000
_cell.length_b   1.000
_cell.length_c   1.000
_cell.angle_alpha   90.00
_cell.angle_beta   90.00
_cell.angle_gamma   90.00
#
_symmetry.space_group_name_H-M   'P 1'
#
loop_
_entity.id
_entity.type
_entity.pdbx_description
1 polymer ?
#
loop_
_entity_poly.entity_id
_entity_poly.type
_entity_poly.pdbx_seq_one_letter_code
_entity_poly.pdbx_strand_id
1 'polypeptide(L)'
;MIRSPAISERTKAALFRLEKALDQENEALAAFDSRNLSEYSRIKTQSLLELQRSATVLSREDVPAELLQLLTTLRQKLEVNRWLLLLHLEAAREVTTVITSAMRDAESDGTYSRVSNLRKVVS
;
A
#
# COMPACT_ATOMS: atom_id res chain seq x y z
N MET A 1 15.79 -12.43 38.56
CA MET A 1 16.23 -12.24 37.24
C MET A 1 15.51 -11.10 36.58
N ILE A 2 16.26 -10.28 36.04
CA ILE A 2 15.66 -9.20 35.37
C ILE A 2 15.30 -9.62 34.01
N ARG A 3 14.07 -9.65 33.80
CA ARG A 3 13.59 -9.84 32.51
C ARG A 3 13.70 -8.57 31.81
N SER A 4 14.49 -8.52 30.80
CA SER A 4 14.51 -7.32 30.02
C SER A 4 13.09 -7.09 29.53
N PRO A 5 12.71 -5.86 29.43
CA PRO A 5 11.41 -5.57 28.86
C PRO A 5 11.30 -6.38 27.61
N ALA A 6 10.27 -7.17 27.54
CA ALA A 6 10.02 -8.01 26.41
C ALA A 6 10.16 -7.22 25.14
N ILE A 7 9.82 -5.97 25.23
CA ILE A 7 9.78 -5.14 24.06
C ILE A 7 10.61 -3.93 24.31
N SER A 8 11.65 -3.82 23.51
CA SER A 8 12.54 -2.68 23.62
C SER A 8 11.83 -1.40 23.18
N GLU A 9 12.36 -0.28 23.61
CA GLU A 9 11.87 1.01 23.17
C GLU A 9 11.95 1.15 21.66
N ARG A 10 12.93 0.52 21.05
CA ARG A 10 13.08 0.49 19.61
C ARG A 10 11.90 -0.20 18.93
N THR A 11 11.46 -1.31 19.48
CA THR A 11 10.31 -2.04 18.96
C THR A 11 9.03 -1.24 19.14
N LYS A 12 8.85 -0.63 20.30
CA LYS A 12 7.70 0.24 20.54
C LYS A 12 7.67 1.40 19.55
N ALA A 13 8.83 2.02 19.33
CA ALA A 13 8.94 3.12 18.38
C ALA A 13 8.57 2.66 16.96
N ALA A 14 8.99 1.45 16.58
CA ALA A 14 8.63 0.90 15.29
C ALA A 14 7.12 0.67 15.16
N LEU A 15 6.48 0.20 16.24
CA LEU A 15 5.03 0.00 16.26
C LEU A 15 4.28 1.33 16.09
N PHE A 16 4.73 2.37 16.79
CA PHE A 16 4.11 3.68 16.67
C PHE A 16 4.31 4.30 15.29
N ARG A 17 5.52 4.14 14.72
CA ARG A 17 5.76 4.61 13.36
C ARG A 17 4.90 3.88 12.35
N LEU A 18 4.74 2.58 12.52
CA LEU A 18 3.88 1.78 11.67
C LEU A 18 2.43 2.25 11.76
N GLU A 19 1.93 2.45 12.97
CA GLU A 19 0.57 2.90 13.16
C GLU A 19 0.33 4.24 12.50
N LYS A 20 1.24 5.18 12.70
CA LYS A 20 1.14 6.50 12.09
C LYS A 20 1.16 6.42 10.56
N ALA A 21 2.07 5.63 10.03
CA ALA A 21 2.16 5.47 8.57
C ALA A 21 0.91 4.82 8.00
N LEU A 22 0.36 3.83 8.69
CA LEU A 22 -0.89 3.18 8.27
C LEU A 22 -2.05 4.17 8.29
N ASP A 23 -2.17 4.96 9.34
CA ASP A 23 -3.24 5.94 9.43
C ASP A 23 -3.14 6.95 8.29
N GLN A 24 -1.94 7.44 8.01
CA GLN A 24 -1.72 8.39 6.92
C GLN A 24 -1.99 7.78 5.55
N GLU A 25 -1.50 6.57 5.34
CA GLU A 25 -1.71 5.89 4.06
C GLU A 25 -3.17 5.55 3.85
N ASN A 26 -3.83 5.02 4.88
CA ASN A 26 -5.25 4.66 4.77
C ASN A 26 -6.11 5.89 4.51
N GLU A 27 -5.82 6.99 5.18
CA GLU A 27 -6.54 8.23 4.96
C GLU A 27 -6.32 8.74 3.53
N ALA A 28 -5.08 8.72 3.07
CA ALA A 28 -4.75 9.16 1.71
C ALA A 28 -5.41 8.26 0.66
N LEU A 29 -5.39 6.95 0.88
CA LEU A 29 -6.01 6.01 -0.04
C LEU A 29 -7.52 6.22 -0.10
N ALA A 30 -8.15 6.42 1.04
CA ALA A 30 -9.60 6.67 1.09
C ALA A 30 -9.97 7.98 0.40
N ALA A 31 -9.10 8.95 0.41
CA ALA A 31 -9.31 10.25 -0.22
C ALA A 31 -8.80 10.31 -1.66
N PHE A 32 -8.23 9.23 -2.16
CA PHE A 32 -7.58 9.18 -3.48
C PHE A 32 -6.49 10.24 -3.63
N ASP A 33 -5.78 10.52 -2.54
CA ASP A 33 -4.68 11.47 -2.52
C ASP A 33 -3.36 10.71 -2.65
N SER A 34 -2.75 10.81 -3.82
CA SER A 34 -1.54 10.05 -4.13
C SER A 34 -0.24 10.81 -3.84
N ARG A 35 -0.33 12.03 -3.31
CA ARG A 35 0.85 12.89 -3.20
C ARG A 35 1.98 12.32 -2.37
N ASN A 36 1.65 11.67 -1.25
CA ASN A 36 2.66 11.16 -0.32
C ASN A 36 2.58 9.65 -0.11
N LEU A 37 1.89 8.93 -0.98
CA LEU A 37 1.70 7.48 -0.82
C LEU A 37 3.02 6.71 -0.78
N SER A 38 3.98 7.09 -1.62
CA SER A 38 5.27 6.41 -1.65
C SER A 38 6.03 6.58 -0.34
N GLU A 39 5.93 7.75 0.27
CA GLU A 39 6.56 8.00 1.56
C GLU A 39 5.91 7.19 2.68
N TYR A 40 4.61 7.16 2.75
CA TYR A 40 3.90 6.36 3.74
C TYR A 40 4.20 4.87 3.56
N SER A 41 4.22 4.41 2.33
CA SER A 41 4.54 3.03 2.02
C SER A 41 5.97 2.66 2.43
N ARG A 42 6.91 3.58 2.20
CA ARG A 42 8.31 3.38 2.60
C ARG A 42 8.44 3.24 4.12
N ILE A 43 7.80 4.13 4.86
CA ILE A 43 7.84 4.09 6.33
C ILE A 43 7.17 2.82 6.84
N LYS A 44 6.03 2.44 6.26
CA LYS A 44 5.33 1.22 6.59
C LYS A 44 6.23 0.00 6.40
N THR A 45 6.85 -0.11 5.24
CA THR A 45 7.72 -1.24 4.91
C THR A 45 8.91 -1.30 5.84
N GLN A 46 9.54 -0.17 6.10
CA GLN A 46 10.69 -0.11 6.98
C GLN A 46 10.32 -0.51 8.41
N SER A 47 9.19 -0.03 8.90
CA SER A 47 8.70 -0.37 10.23
C SER A 47 8.36 -1.85 10.34
N LEU A 48 7.74 -2.42 9.31
CA LEU A 48 7.43 -3.84 9.27
C LEU A 48 8.69 -4.70 9.29
N LEU A 49 9.74 -4.28 8.58
CA LEU A 49 11.01 -4.98 8.61
C LEU A 49 11.64 -4.96 10.00
N GLU A 50 11.58 -3.84 10.68
CA GLU A 50 12.08 -3.75 12.05
C GLU A 50 11.30 -4.67 12.99
N LEU A 51 9.98 -4.72 12.84
CA LEU A 51 9.15 -5.60 13.64
C LEU A 51 9.40 -7.06 13.31
N GLN A 52 9.65 -7.39 12.06
CA GLN A 52 9.96 -8.75 11.66
C GLN A 52 11.24 -9.25 12.35
N ARG A 53 12.23 -8.37 12.50
CA ARG A 53 13.46 -8.71 13.23
C ARG A 53 13.21 -8.95 14.69
N SER A 54 12.15 -8.36 15.24
CA SER A 54 11.77 -8.52 16.65
C SER A 54 10.73 -9.61 16.86
N ALA A 55 10.27 -10.25 15.80
CA ALA A 55 9.16 -11.20 15.88
C ALA A 55 9.45 -12.37 16.83
N THR A 56 10.68 -12.86 16.86
CA THR A 56 11.06 -13.95 17.73
C THR A 56 10.92 -13.55 19.21
N VAL A 57 11.34 -12.34 19.53
CA VAL A 57 11.21 -11.82 20.89
C VAL A 57 9.74 -11.68 21.26
N LEU A 58 8.95 -11.10 20.35
CA LEU A 58 7.52 -10.92 20.58
C LEU A 58 6.80 -12.24 20.79
N SER A 59 7.23 -13.31 20.12
CA SER A 59 6.57 -14.60 20.24
C SER A 59 7.00 -15.38 21.46
N ARG A 60 8.14 -15.06 22.04
CA ARG A 60 8.66 -15.78 23.21
C ARG A 60 8.32 -15.14 24.54
N GLU A 61 8.06 -13.85 24.53
CA GLU A 61 7.86 -13.10 25.76
C GLU A 61 6.38 -12.94 26.05
N ASP A 62 6.08 -12.78 27.33
CA ASP A 62 4.74 -12.40 27.72
C ASP A 62 4.49 -10.99 27.25
N VAL A 63 3.46 -10.83 26.49
CA VAL A 63 3.13 -9.52 25.89
C VAL A 63 2.16 -8.81 26.83
N PRO A 64 2.49 -7.60 27.28
CA PRO A 64 1.57 -6.83 28.12
C PRO A 64 0.23 -6.60 27.43
N ALA A 65 -0.82 -6.50 28.23
CA ALA A 65 -2.16 -6.30 27.69
C ALA A 65 -2.27 -5.06 26.82
N GLU A 66 -1.60 -3.99 27.21
CA GLU A 66 -1.60 -2.75 26.43
C GLU A 66 -1.01 -2.97 25.04
N LEU A 67 0.04 -3.76 24.98
CA LEU A 67 0.69 -4.05 23.71
C LEU A 67 -0.14 -4.99 22.87
N LEU A 68 -0.79 -5.96 23.49
CA LEU A 68 -1.73 -6.83 22.77
C LEU A 68 -2.84 -6.01 22.13
N GLN A 69 -3.34 -5.01 22.84
CA GLN A 69 -4.36 -4.13 22.33
C GLN A 69 -3.85 -3.32 21.14
N LEU A 70 -2.64 -2.80 21.24
CA LEU A 70 -2.01 -2.10 20.13
C LEU A 70 -1.82 -3.01 18.93
N LEU A 71 -1.35 -4.23 19.14
CA LEU A 71 -1.15 -5.19 18.06
C LEU A 71 -2.47 -5.53 17.38
N THR A 72 -3.54 -5.67 18.16
CA THR A 72 -4.88 -5.91 17.61
C THR A 72 -5.33 -4.73 16.75
N THR A 73 -5.11 -3.53 17.23
CA THR A 73 -5.45 -2.31 16.49
C THR A 73 -4.64 -2.23 15.19
N LEU A 74 -3.34 -2.53 15.26
CA LEU A 74 -2.49 -2.53 14.07
C LEU A 74 -2.95 -3.56 13.06
N ARG A 75 -3.34 -4.74 13.52
CA ARG A 75 -3.86 -5.77 12.64
C ARG A 75 -5.09 -5.27 11.90
N GLN A 76 -6.00 -4.62 12.60
CA GLN A 76 -7.20 -4.06 11.99
C GLN A 76 -6.84 -3.00 10.96
N LYS A 77 -5.90 -2.13 11.27
CA LYS A 77 -5.45 -1.09 10.35
C LYS A 77 -4.74 -1.67 9.12
N LEU A 78 -3.99 -2.74 9.30
CA LEU A 78 -3.36 -3.46 8.19
C LEU A 78 -4.41 -4.12 7.30
N GLU A 79 -5.48 -4.66 7.87
CA GLU A 79 -6.57 -5.23 7.09
C GLU A 79 -7.27 -4.16 6.26
N VAL A 80 -7.54 -3.00 6.86
CA VAL A 80 -8.11 -1.87 6.13
C VAL A 80 -7.16 -1.41 5.03
N ASN A 81 -5.89 -1.34 5.34
CA ASN A 81 -4.86 -0.94 4.37
C ASN A 81 -4.84 -1.89 3.18
N ARG A 82 -4.85 -3.20 3.45
CA ARG A 82 -4.87 -4.20 2.40
C ARG A 82 -6.09 -4.04 1.50
N TRP A 83 -7.25 -3.85 2.11
CA TRP A 83 -8.49 -3.68 1.37
C TRP A 83 -8.45 -2.43 0.48
N LEU A 84 -8.00 -1.31 1.04
CA LEU A 84 -7.89 -0.07 0.28
C LEU A 84 -6.90 -0.21 -0.88
N LEU A 85 -5.77 -0.86 -0.65
CA LEU A 85 -4.78 -1.10 -1.70
C LEU A 85 -5.35 -1.99 -2.81
N LEU A 86 -6.13 -3.00 -2.44
CA LEU A 86 -6.78 -3.86 -3.43
C LEU A 86 -7.81 -3.07 -4.26
N LEU A 87 -8.57 -2.19 -3.63
CA LEU A 87 -9.50 -1.33 -4.35
C LEU A 87 -8.78 -0.43 -5.35
N HIS A 88 -7.67 0.16 -4.94
CA HIS A 88 -6.89 1.02 -5.82
C HIS A 88 -6.27 0.23 -6.97
N LEU A 89 -5.80 -0.98 -6.69
CA LEU A 89 -5.28 -1.86 -7.72
C LEU A 89 -6.36 -2.23 -8.73
N GLU A 90 -7.55 -2.55 -8.26
CA GLU A 90 -8.68 -2.89 -9.11
C GLU A 90 -9.06 -1.69 -10.00
N ALA A 91 -9.14 -0.51 -9.39
CA ALA A 91 -9.45 0.71 -10.14
C ALA A 91 -8.39 0.99 -11.20
N ALA A 92 -7.12 0.80 -10.86
CA ALA A 92 -6.03 0.98 -11.81
C ALA A 92 -6.12 0.00 -12.97
N ARG A 93 -6.50 -1.24 -12.68
CA ARG A 93 -6.70 -2.25 -13.72
C ARG A 93 -7.84 -1.89 -14.64
N GLU A 94 -8.94 -1.41 -14.09
CA GLU A 94 -10.08 -0.98 -14.90
C GLU A 94 -9.70 0.18 -15.82
N VAL A 95 -9.01 1.18 -15.28
CA VAL A 95 -8.55 2.32 -16.08
C VAL A 95 -7.61 1.84 -17.18
N THR A 96 -6.68 0.96 -16.85
CA THR A 96 -5.76 0.40 -17.83
C THR A 96 -6.51 -0.35 -18.92
N THR A 97 -7.53 -1.10 -18.56
CA THR A 97 -8.35 -1.84 -19.52
C THR A 97 -9.08 -0.88 -20.45
N VAL A 98 -9.67 0.17 -19.89
CA VAL A 98 -10.38 1.17 -20.69
C VAL A 98 -9.42 1.88 -21.65
N ILE A 99 -8.27 2.28 -21.17
CA ILE A 99 -7.26 2.95 -21.99
C ILE A 99 -6.75 2.02 -23.08
N THR A 100 -6.45 0.77 -22.73
CA THR A 100 -5.97 -0.21 -23.71
C THR A 100 -7.01 -0.48 -24.78
N SER A 101 -8.27 -0.59 -24.38
CA SER A 101 -9.37 -0.76 -25.30
C SER A 101 -9.51 0.43 -26.24
N ALA A 102 -9.44 1.63 -25.67
CA ALA A 102 -9.52 2.85 -26.46
C ALA A 102 -8.36 2.97 -27.44
N MET A 103 -7.17 2.57 -27.01
CA MET A 103 -5.99 2.59 -27.87
C MET A 103 -6.12 1.57 -29.01
N ARG A 104 -6.61 0.38 -28.72
CA ARG A 104 -6.85 -0.63 -29.75
C ARG A 104 -7.87 -0.14 -30.77
N ASP A 105 -8.94 0.45 -30.29
CA ASP A 105 -9.96 0.99 -31.17
C ASP A 105 -9.37 2.11 -32.04
N ALA A 106 -8.59 2.99 -31.43
CA ALA A 106 -7.93 4.06 -32.17
C ALA A 106 -6.94 3.53 -33.20
N GLU A 107 -6.16 2.49 -32.81
CA GLU A 107 -5.21 1.87 -33.72
C GLU A 107 -5.92 1.16 -34.87
N SER A 108 -7.02 0.48 -34.59
CA SER A 108 -7.82 -0.17 -35.59
C SER A 108 -8.41 0.86 -36.55
N ASP A 109 -9.00 1.91 -35.99
CA ASP A 109 -9.53 3.00 -36.80
C ASP A 109 -8.41 3.71 -37.55
N GLY A 110 -7.28 3.92 -36.88
CA GLY A 110 -6.11 4.53 -37.48
C GLY A 110 -5.54 3.72 -38.61
N THR A 111 -5.49 2.40 -38.47
CA THR A 111 -5.01 1.52 -39.53
C THR A 111 -5.99 1.55 -40.69
N TYR A 112 -7.24 1.43 -40.37
CA TYR A 112 -8.29 1.51 -41.35
C TYR A 112 -8.29 2.85 -42.08
N SER A 113 -8.22 3.90 -41.31
CA SER A 113 -8.17 5.26 -41.79
C SER A 113 -6.90 5.52 -42.56
N ARG A 114 -5.80 4.93 -42.19
CA ARG A 114 -4.54 5.07 -42.91
C ARG A 114 -4.59 4.43 -44.27
N VAL A 115 -5.20 3.27 -44.36
CA VAL A 115 -5.41 2.65 -45.64
C VAL A 115 -6.26 3.54 -46.52
N SER A 116 -7.28 4.16 -45.95
CA SER A 116 -8.14 5.01 -46.73
C SER A 116 -7.52 6.41 -46.91
N ASN A 117 -6.70 6.87 -46.02
CA ASN A 117 -6.12 8.21 -46.02
C ASN A 117 -4.68 8.29 -46.47
N LEU A 118 -4.07 7.18 -46.76
CA LEU A 118 -2.74 7.20 -47.37
C LEU A 118 -2.72 8.11 -48.55
N ARG A 119 -3.85 8.25 -49.15
CA ARG A 119 -4.00 9.10 -50.29
C ARG A 119 -4.33 10.52 -49.92
N LYS A 120 -4.76 10.80 -48.71
CA LYS A 120 -5.06 12.15 -48.35
C LYS A 120 -3.79 12.83 -47.96
N VAL A 121 -3.44 12.55 -46.78
CA VAL A 121 -2.28 13.13 -46.22
C VAL A 121 -1.76 12.13 -45.25
N VAL A 122 -0.59 11.84 -45.37
CA VAL A 122 -0.02 11.07 -44.36
C VAL A 122 0.34 12.05 -43.29
N SER A 123 -0.50 12.29 -42.46
CA SER A 123 -0.23 13.29 -41.45
C SER A 123 -0.01 12.61 -40.10
#